data_13d748dc414bbe26182c73cbaf4d339f
#
_entry.id   13d748dc414bbe26182c73cbaf4d339f
#
_cell.length_a   1.000
_cell.length_b   1.000
_cell.length_c   1.000
_cell.angle_alpha   90.00
_cell.angle_beta   90.00
_cell.angle_gamma   90.00
#
_symmetry.space_group_name_H-M   'P 1'
#
loop_
_entity.id
_entity.type
_entity.pdbx_description
1 polymer ?
#
loop_
_entity_poly.entity_id
_entity_poly.type
_entity_poly.pdbx_seq_one_letter_code
_entity_poly.pdbx_strand_id
1 'polypeptide(L)'
;MKAQFVLDASALLSIVLDERGHERVDRILDRSRIHAVNLAEVVGRLVRSGMPAERAVATLHELQLEVEEGFGARQAEFCGALLGTRRDLGLSLGDCVCLTMAARLGAVAVTADRRWKELDGAVVNNETIRVELIR
;
A
#
# COMPACT_ATOMS: atom_id res chain seq x y z
N MET A 1 6.78 -16.55 6.91
CA MET A 1 7.53 -16.13 5.71
C MET A 1 7.62 -14.61 5.67
N LYS A 2 8.78 -14.09 5.33
CA LYS A 2 8.97 -12.63 5.24
C LYS A 2 8.18 -12.07 4.07
N ALA A 3 7.43 -10.98 4.30
CA ALA A 3 6.70 -10.31 3.23
C ALA A 3 7.66 -9.74 2.19
N GLN A 4 7.37 -9.96 0.91
CA GLN A 4 8.15 -9.44 -0.22
C GLN A 4 7.50 -8.20 -0.81
N PHE A 5 6.20 -8.02 -0.61
CA PHE A 5 5.41 -6.95 -1.19
C PHE A 5 4.53 -6.28 -0.15
N VAL A 6 4.34 -4.99 -0.29
CA VAL A 6 3.39 -4.21 0.50
C VAL A 6 2.41 -3.57 -0.47
N LEU A 7 1.14 -3.88 -0.31
CA LEU A 7 0.09 -3.36 -1.19
C LEU A 7 -0.40 -2.00 -0.68
N ASP A 8 -0.57 -1.04 -1.58
CA ASP A 8 -1.35 0.15 -1.24
C ASP A 8 -2.84 -0.13 -1.45
N ALA A 9 -3.68 0.86 -1.16
CA ALA A 9 -5.13 0.69 -1.31
C ALA A 9 -5.52 0.38 -2.76
N SER A 10 -4.88 1.03 -3.75
CA SER A 10 -5.22 0.83 -5.15
C SER A 10 -4.92 -0.59 -5.63
N ALA A 11 -3.82 -1.18 -5.15
CA ALA A 11 -3.46 -2.55 -5.49
C ALA A 11 -4.49 -3.55 -4.94
N LEU A 12 -4.87 -3.40 -3.66
CA LEU A 12 -5.87 -4.30 -3.08
C LEU A 12 -7.25 -4.12 -3.70
N LEU A 13 -7.64 -2.88 -4.00
CA LEU A 13 -8.91 -2.59 -4.68
C LEU A 13 -8.98 -3.23 -6.06
N SER A 14 -7.86 -3.37 -6.76
CA SER A 14 -7.86 -3.99 -8.08
C SER A 14 -8.38 -5.42 -8.06
N ILE A 15 -8.08 -6.19 -7.00
CA ILE A 15 -8.62 -7.54 -6.82
C ILE A 15 -10.11 -7.49 -6.53
N VAL A 16 -10.51 -6.68 -5.55
CA VAL A 16 -11.89 -6.64 -5.07
C VAL A 16 -12.85 -6.13 -6.15
N LEU A 17 -12.41 -5.15 -6.94
CA LEU A 17 -13.23 -4.51 -7.97
C LEU A 17 -12.95 -5.02 -9.39
N ASP A 18 -12.11 -6.03 -9.53
CA ASP A 18 -11.74 -6.63 -10.81
C ASP A 18 -11.22 -5.58 -11.80
N GLU A 19 -10.30 -4.75 -11.32
CA GLU A 19 -9.70 -3.69 -12.12
C GLU A 19 -8.44 -4.17 -12.85
N ARG A 20 -8.04 -3.41 -13.88
CA ARG A 20 -6.87 -3.72 -14.68
C ARG A 20 -5.62 -3.84 -13.79
N GLY A 21 -4.88 -4.93 -13.98
CA GLY A 21 -3.67 -5.21 -13.21
C GLY A 21 -3.89 -6.18 -12.05
N HIS A 22 -5.15 -6.59 -11.78
CA HIS A 22 -5.45 -7.47 -10.65
C HIS A 22 -4.75 -8.82 -10.72
N GLU A 23 -4.44 -9.32 -11.92
CA GLU A 23 -3.78 -10.62 -12.08
C GLU A 23 -2.39 -10.62 -11.43
N ARG A 24 -1.69 -9.50 -11.51
CA ARG A 24 -0.37 -9.39 -10.87
C ARG A 24 -0.50 -9.45 -9.36
N VAL A 25 -1.50 -8.76 -8.80
CA VAL A 25 -1.73 -8.75 -7.34
C VAL A 25 -2.15 -10.14 -6.88
N ASP A 26 -3.00 -10.83 -7.63
CA ASP A 26 -3.41 -12.21 -7.32
C ASP A 26 -2.18 -13.13 -7.18
N ARG A 27 -1.21 -12.98 -8.07
CA ARG A 27 -0.02 -13.83 -8.07
C ARG A 27 0.91 -13.60 -6.88
N ILE A 28 0.87 -12.42 -6.29
CA ILE A 28 1.78 -12.08 -5.19
C ILE A 28 1.08 -12.00 -3.83
N LEU A 29 -0.22 -12.24 -3.78
CA LEU A 29 -1.04 -12.01 -2.59
C LEU A 29 -0.52 -12.76 -1.37
N ASP A 30 -0.10 -14.00 -1.54
CA ASP A 30 0.42 -14.87 -0.47
C ASP A 30 1.79 -14.41 0.07
N ARG A 31 2.45 -13.49 -0.60
CA ARG A 31 3.75 -12.90 -0.18
C ARG A 31 3.63 -11.41 0.12
N SER A 32 2.41 -10.96 0.34
CA SER A 32 2.10 -9.54 0.51
C SER A 32 1.55 -9.23 1.88
N ARG A 33 1.69 -7.97 2.29
CA ARG A 33 1.05 -7.37 3.46
C ARG A 33 0.43 -6.05 3.07
N ILE A 34 -0.47 -5.56 3.91
CA ILE A 34 -1.01 -4.21 3.80
C ILE A 34 -0.94 -3.55 5.18
N HIS A 35 -0.69 -2.26 5.22
CA HIS A 35 -0.78 -1.51 6.47
C HIS A 35 -2.25 -1.26 6.83
N ALA A 36 -2.55 -1.25 8.13
CA ALA A 36 -3.91 -1.01 8.62
C ALA A 36 -4.51 0.31 8.10
N VAL A 37 -3.69 1.35 7.96
CA VAL A 37 -4.13 2.64 7.41
C VAL A 37 -4.62 2.47 5.96
N ASN A 38 -3.90 1.72 5.16
CA ASN A 38 -4.28 1.48 3.76
C ASN A 38 -5.50 0.54 3.69
N LEU A 39 -5.62 -0.39 4.63
CA LEU A 39 -6.82 -1.22 4.73
C LEU A 39 -8.05 -0.36 5.02
N ALA A 40 -7.93 0.64 5.89
CA ALA A 40 -9.03 1.57 6.18
C ALA A 40 -9.46 2.33 4.91
N GLU A 41 -8.49 2.75 4.08
CA GLU A 41 -8.78 3.40 2.81
C GLU A 41 -9.59 2.47 1.88
N VAL A 42 -9.22 1.18 1.83
CA VAL A 42 -9.93 0.19 1.00
C VAL A 42 -11.38 0.05 1.48
N VAL A 43 -11.59 -0.17 2.78
CA VAL A 43 -12.93 -0.29 3.35
C VAL A 43 -13.75 0.96 3.03
N GLY A 44 -13.18 2.14 3.26
CA GLY A 44 -13.86 3.40 3.00
C GLY A 44 -14.27 3.56 1.53
N ARG A 45 -13.41 3.15 0.61
CA ARG A 45 -13.70 3.22 -0.82
C ARG A 45 -14.83 2.27 -1.21
N LEU A 46 -14.83 1.04 -0.68
CA LEU A 46 -15.89 0.06 -0.95
C LEU A 46 -17.24 0.53 -0.42
N VAL A 47 -17.27 1.08 0.79
CA VAL A 47 -18.49 1.62 1.39
C VAL A 47 -19.03 2.79 0.55
N ARG A 48 -18.15 3.71 0.13
CA ARG A 48 -18.58 4.83 -0.72
C ARG A 48 -19.13 4.37 -2.07
N SER A 49 -18.68 3.22 -2.57
CA SER A 49 -19.18 2.68 -3.83
C SER A 49 -20.55 1.96 -3.68
N GLY A 50 -21.06 1.87 -2.45
CA GLY A 50 -22.37 1.30 -2.16
C GLY A 50 -22.33 -0.06 -1.47
N MET A 51 -21.17 -0.61 -1.17
CA MET A 51 -21.06 -1.88 -0.47
C MET A 51 -21.36 -1.69 1.02
N PRO A 52 -22.22 -2.53 1.63
CA PRO A 52 -22.40 -2.48 3.09
C PRO A 52 -21.08 -2.74 3.82
N ALA A 53 -20.85 -2.03 4.92
CA ALA A 53 -19.60 -2.11 5.65
C ALA A 53 -19.24 -3.54 6.08
N GLU A 54 -20.21 -4.29 6.59
CA GLU A 54 -20.00 -5.69 7.01
C GLU A 54 -19.55 -6.56 5.86
N ARG A 55 -20.12 -6.34 4.67
CA ARG A 55 -19.74 -7.08 3.47
C ARG A 55 -18.34 -6.73 3.00
N ALA A 56 -17.98 -5.44 3.05
CA ALA A 56 -16.64 -4.99 2.69
C ALA A 56 -15.60 -5.67 3.58
N VAL A 57 -15.82 -5.67 4.89
CA VAL A 57 -14.90 -6.29 5.85
C VAL A 57 -14.82 -7.80 5.62
N ALA A 58 -15.95 -8.48 5.43
CA ALA A 58 -15.98 -9.93 5.19
C ALA A 58 -15.21 -10.29 3.91
N THR A 59 -15.41 -9.52 2.84
CA THR A 59 -14.71 -9.73 1.57
C THR A 59 -13.19 -9.64 1.74
N LEU A 60 -12.73 -8.66 2.50
CA LEU A 60 -11.29 -8.49 2.75
C LEU A 60 -10.70 -9.60 3.63
N HIS A 61 -11.49 -10.08 4.63
CA HIS A 61 -11.05 -11.21 5.46
C HIS A 61 -10.85 -12.48 4.65
N GLU A 62 -11.67 -12.70 3.61
CA GLU A 62 -11.55 -13.88 2.76
C GLU A 62 -10.21 -13.95 2.02
N LEU A 63 -9.56 -12.81 1.80
CA LEU A 63 -8.26 -12.76 1.14
C LEU A 63 -7.11 -13.24 2.03
N GLN A 64 -7.33 -13.32 3.35
CA GLN A 64 -6.34 -13.76 4.34
C GLN A 64 -5.02 -12.98 4.24
N LEU A 65 -5.09 -11.72 3.87
CA LEU A 65 -3.94 -10.84 3.74
C LEU A 65 -3.45 -10.43 5.13
N GLU A 66 -2.14 -10.48 5.35
CA GLU A 66 -1.56 -10.02 6.60
C GLU A 66 -1.65 -8.49 6.69
N VAL A 67 -2.05 -8.02 7.88
CA VAL A 67 -2.20 -6.59 8.15
C VAL A 67 -1.13 -6.15 9.16
N GLU A 68 -0.33 -5.16 8.79
CA GLU A 68 0.63 -4.53 9.68
C GLU A 68 -0.05 -3.39 10.42
N GLU A 69 0.05 -3.38 11.75
CA GLU A 69 -0.61 -2.38 12.59
C GLU A 69 0.36 -1.36 13.19
N GLY A 70 1.67 -1.62 13.11
CA GLY A 70 2.66 -0.77 13.74
C GLY A 70 2.92 0.52 12.98
N PHE A 71 2.89 1.64 13.71
CA PHE A 71 3.26 2.95 13.17
C PHE A 71 3.82 3.80 14.32
N GLY A 72 5.13 3.70 14.52
CA GLY A 72 5.80 4.42 15.60
C GLY A 72 6.49 5.70 15.13
N ALA A 73 7.27 6.30 16.03
CA ALA A 73 7.94 7.57 15.78
C ALA A 73 8.87 7.52 14.56
N ARG A 74 9.64 6.43 14.41
CA ARG A 74 10.56 6.30 13.26
C ARG A 74 9.80 6.27 11.92
N GLN A 75 8.67 5.57 11.87
CA GLN A 75 7.84 5.53 10.69
C GLN A 75 7.25 6.91 10.40
N ALA A 76 6.81 7.62 11.43
CA ALA A 76 6.27 8.98 11.28
C ALA A 76 7.35 9.95 10.75
N GLU A 77 8.58 9.84 11.23
CA GLU A 77 9.69 10.67 10.77
C GLU A 77 10.00 10.41 9.29
N PHE A 78 10.03 9.15 8.89
CA PHE A 78 10.24 8.78 7.47
C PHE A 78 9.11 9.33 6.60
N CYS A 79 7.85 9.14 7.02
CA CYS A 79 6.70 9.68 6.29
C CYS A 79 6.78 11.19 6.17
N GLY A 80 7.11 11.88 7.25
CA GLY A 80 7.24 13.33 7.26
C GLY A 80 8.32 13.81 6.31
N ALA A 81 9.48 13.15 6.30
CA ALA A 81 10.57 13.48 5.39
C ALA A 81 10.14 13.32 3.94
N LEU A 82 9.45 12.21 3.63
CA LEU A 82 8.97 11.94 2.27
C LEU A 82 7.92 12.96 1.83
N LEU A 83 6.95 13.28 2.69
CA LEU A 83 5.94 14.29 2.40
C LEU A 83 6.56 15.65 2.11
N GLY A 84 7.58 16.04 2.89
CA GLY A 84 8.23 17.34 2.75
C GLY A 84 9.15 17.44 1.54
N THR A 85 9.87 16.37 1.20
CA THR A 85 10.86 16.39 0.11
C THR A 85 10.25 16.11 -1.25
N ARG A 86 9.14 15.38 -1.33
CA ARG A 86 8.50 15.03 -2.59
C ARG A 86 7.08 15.60 -2.69
N ARG A 87 6.96 16.88 -2.38
CA ARG A 87 5.70 17.64 -2.52
C ARG A 87 5.17 17.63 -3.95
N ASP A 88 6.06 17.54 -4.92
CA ASP A 88 5.75 17.49 -6.35
C ASP A 88 4.84 16.31 -6.73
N LEU A 89 4.91 15.20 -5.99
CA LEU A 89 4.13 14.00 -6.30
C LEU A 89 2.73 14.01 -5.70
N GLY A 90 2.42 14.95 -4.82
CA GLY A 90 1.10 15.03 -4.19
C GLY A 90 0.73 13.79 -3.38
N LEU A 91 1.71 13.18 -2.72
CA LEU A 91 1.48 11.99 -1.91
C LEU A 91 0.57 12.27 -0.73
N SER A 92 -0.39 11.37 -0.48
CA SER A 92 -1.18 11.42 0.74
C SER A 92 -0.40 10.80 1.90
N LEU A 93 -0.91 11.01 3.12
CA LEU A 93 -0.33 10.35 4.29
C LEU A 93 -0.38 8.83 4.14
N GLY A 94 -1.50 8.30 3.66
CA GLY A 94 -1.65 6.85 3.41
C GLY A 94 -0.62 6.32 2.42
N ASP A 95 -0.34 7.08 1.35
CA ASP A 95 0.72 6.71 0.39
C ASP A 95 2.06 6.58 1.10
N CYS A 96 2.39 7.56 1.93
CA CYS A 96 3.67 7.56 2.66
C CYS A 96 3.75 6.44 3.69
N VAL A 97 2.63 6.07 4.33
CA VAL A 97 2.58 4.94 5.26
C VAL A 97 2.94 3.64 4.53
N CYS A 98 2.37 3.40 3.36
CA CYS A 98 2.67 2.23 2.53
C CYS A 98 4.16 2.19 2.14
N LEU A 99 4.66 3.30 1.63
CA LEU A 99 6.06 3.41 1.19
C LEU A 99 7.03 3.23 2.35
N THR A 100 6.72 3.80 3.51
CA THR A 100 7.53 3.66 4.73
C THR A 100 7.60 2.20 5.18
N MET A 101 6.46 1.53 5.21
CA MET A 101 6.40 0.12 5.58
C MET A 101 7.23 -0.74 4.64
N ALA A 102 7.06 -0.54 3.34
CA ALA A 102 7.79 -1.30 2.33
C ALA A 102 9.31 -1.10 2.48
N ALA A 103 9.75 0.14 2.60
CA ALA A 103 11.18 0.45 2.75
C ALA A 103 11.76 -0.20 4.02
N ARG A 104 11.04 -0.09 5.15
CA ARG A 104 11.48 -0.67 6.42
C ARG A 104 11.60 -2.19 6.36
N LEU A 105 10.70 -2.85 5.64
CA LEU A 105 10.71 -4.31 5.51
C LEU A 105 11.66 -4.81 4.41
N GLY A 106 12.26 -3.91 3.65
CA GLY A 106 13.03 -4.31 2.47
C GLY A 106 12.16 -4.94 1.40
N ALA A 107 10.89 -4.55 1.34
CA ALA A 107 9.88 -5.08 0.43
C ALA A 107 9.60 -4.09 -0.71
N VAL A 108 8.82 -4.53 -1.69
CA VAL A 108 8.41 -3.71 -2.83
C VAL A 108 7.00 -3.16 -2.58
N ALA A 109 6.83 -1.85 -2.70
CA ALA A 109 5.52 -1.21 -2.64
C ALA A 109 4.80 -1.41 -3.97
N VAL A 110 3.59 -1.95 -3.93
CA VAL A 110 2.80 -2.28 -5.13
C VAL A 110 1.61 -1.34 -5.21
N THR A 111 1.48 -0.66 -6.34
CA THR A 111 0.49 0.40 -6.53
C THR A 111 -0.01 0.47 -7.97
N ALA A 112 -1.17 1.07 -8.16
CA ALA A 112 -1.66 1.47 -9.48
C ALA A 112 -1.32 2.94 -9.78
N ASP A 113 -0.76 3.68 -8.84
CA ASP A 113 -0.44 5.10 -9.00
C ASP A 113 0.89 5.28 -9.72
N ARG A 114 0.81 5.71 -10.98
CA ARG A 114 1.98 5.83 -11.85
C ARG A 114 3.00 6.87 -11.37
N ARG A 115 2.58 7.82 -10.56
CA ARG A 115 3.48 8.84 -10.00
C ARG A 115 4.55 8.23 -9.10
N TRP A 116 4.25 7.09 -8.47
CA TRP A 116 5.20 6.43 -7.57
C TRP A 116 6.42 5.87 -8.29
N LYS A 117 6.36 5.71 -9.60
CA LYS A 117 7.51 5.23 -10.38
C LYS A 117 8.74 6.11 -10.17
N GLU A 118 8.55 7.40 -9.98
CA GLU A 118 9.65 8.33 -9.74
C GLU A 118 10.35 8.11 -8.41
N LEU A 119 9.72 7.38 -7.49
CA LEU A 119 10.29 7.05 -6.18
C LEU A 119 11.12 5.76 -6.20
N ASP A 120 10.99 4.96 -7.26
CA ASP A 120 11.71 3.68 -7.33
C ASP A 120 13.21 3.91 -7.32
N GLY A 121 13.88 3.29 -6.35
CA GLY A 121 15.32 3.47 -6.13
C GLY A 121 15.71 4.67 -5.28
N ALA A 122 14.76 5.51 -4.89
CA ALA A 122 15.04 6.67 -4.03
C ALA A 122 15.46 6.22 -2.63
N VAL A 123 16.36 6.98 -2.02
CA VAL A 123 16.83 6.72 -0.65
C VAL A 123 16.33 7.84 0.26
N VAL A 124 15.61 7.44 1.31
CA VAL A 124 15.11 8.38 2.33
C VAL A 124 15.49 7.79 3.70
N ASN A 125 16.16 8.59 4.54
CA ASN A 125 16.61 8.16 5.87
C ASN A 125 17.37 6.81 5.83
N ASN A 126 18.26 6.65 4.85
CA ASN A 126 19.07 5.45 4.62
C ASN A 126 18.28 4.19 4.22
N GLU A 127 17.00 4.34 3.91
CA GLU A 127 16.18 3.23 3.42
C GLU A 127 15.83 3.44 1.95
N THR A 128 15.87 2.36 1.17
CA THR A 128 15.61 2.41 -0.26
C THR A 128 14.15 2.07 -0.54
N ILE A 129 13.50 2.92 -1.33
CA ILE A 129 12.14 2.69 -1.81
C ILE A 129 12.19 1.85 -3.08
N ARG A 130 11.40 0.78 -3.13
CA ARG A 130 11.19 -0.03 -4.32
C ARG A 130 9.71 -0.01 -4.65
N VAL A 131 9.39 0.23 -5.91
CA VAL A 131 8.01 0.37 -6.39
C VAL A 131 7.75 -0.54 -7.57
N GLU A 132 6.60 -1.19 -7.56
CA GLU A 132 6.09 -1.91 -8.73
C GLU A 132 4.70 -1.38 -9.07
N LEU A 133 4.50 -1.02 -10.34
CA LEU A 133 3.20 -0.60 -10.86
C LEU A 133 2.45 -1.81 -11.40
N ILE A 134 1.15 -1.90 -11.13
CA ILE A 134 0.33 -3.01 -11.64
C ILE A 134 -0.32 -2.69 -12.99
N ARG A 135 -0.30 -1.44 -13.42
CA ARG A 135 -0.84 -1.02 -14.71
C ARG A 135 -0.27 0.32 -15.17
#